data_06e30c43b8a9650d2e25c3b16e08bd3c
#
_entry.id   06e30c43b8a9650d2e25c3b16e08bd3c
#
_cell.length_a   1.000
_cell.length_b   1.000
_cell.length_c   1.000
_cell.angle_alpha   90.00
_cell.angle_beta   90.00
_cell.angle_gamma   90.00
#
_symmetry.space_group_name_H-M   'P 1'
#
loop_
_entity.id
_entity.type
_entity.pdbx_description
1 polymer ?
#
loop_
_entity_poly.entity_id
_entity_poly.type
_entity_poly.pdbx_seq_one_letter_code
_entity_poly.pdbx_strand_id
1 'polypeptide(L)'
;MSGVSREGKRIAAIFDLDGTLLPEPSLERRLFRELRRSRRMTFANYLRWSVEACRLLPRGLLAVQRANKRYLSQVCASRALRHLDSFTFFDEGIARVLWHARQKHEIVLLSGTLEALAQHAAAALEREVEARGIAIEARVCATKLAEEGGLWTGDVVGEPVFGTAKVRALRALGREAALDLRQSHAYGNCWHDRHVLDAVGHAHAVNPGKALAALANERDWPIWHWHIEKQVAPEPGGSIPENHPIEERA
;
A
#
# COMPACT_ATOMS: atom_id res chain seq x y z
N MET A 1 15.06 6.01 -22.12
CA MET A 1 13.97 5.59 -23.05
C MET A 1 12.67 6.05 -22.40
N SER A 2 11.79 6.76 -23.12
CA SER A 2 10.60 7.37 -22.57
C SER A 2 9.58 6.29 -22.15
N GLY A 3 8.92 6.45 -21.00
CA GLY A 3 7.89 5.54 -20.47
C GLY A 3 6.57 5.52 -21.29
N VAL A 4 6.65 5.75 -22.60
CA VAL A 4 5.52 5.72 -23.53
C VAL A 4 5.68 4.52 -24.45
N SER A 5 4.66 3.67 -24.51
CA SER A 5 4.61 2.52 -25.42
C SER A 5 4.49 2.95 -26.88
N ARG A 6 4.72 2.00 -27.83
CA ARG A 6 4.63 2.24 -29.28
C ARG A 6 3.27 2.81 -29.77
N GLU A 7 2.21 2.69 -28.96
CA GLU A 7 0.85 3.16 -29.26
C GLU A 7 0.46 4.45 -28.50
N GLY A 8 1.42 5.16 -27.89
CA GLY A 8 1.13 6.35 -27.09
C GLY A 8 0.54 6.06 -25.71
N LYS A 9 0.41 4.78 -25.31
CA LYS A 9 -0.04 4.38 -23.98
C LYS A 9 1.08 4.48 -22.98
N ARG A 10 0.74 4.76 -21.72
CA ARG A 10 1.71 4.88 -20.62
C ARG A 10 1.97 3.53 -19.95
N ILE A 11 3.19 3.30 -19.52
CA ILE A 11 3.56 2.15 -18.70
C ILE A 11 3.31 2.51 -17.24
N ALA A 12 2.73 1.59 -16.47
CA ALA A 12 2.48 1.77 -15.05
C ALA A 12 3.30 0.79 -14.20
N ALA A 13 3.60 1.23 -12.99
CA ALA A 13 4.07 0.39 -11.88
C ALA A 13 2.98 0.34 -10.82
N ILE A 14 2.34 -0.81 -10.70
CA ILE A 14 1.20 -1.05 -9.82
C ILE A 14 1.71 -1.74 -8.55
N PHE A 15 1.53 -1.09 -7.41
CA PHE A 15 1.95 -1.62 -6.11
C PHE A 15 0.73 -1.89 -5.21
N ASP A 16 0.68 -3.08 -4.62
CA ASP A 16 -0.12 -3.26 -3.42
C ASP A 16 0.56 -2.55 -2.24
N LEU A 17 -0.19 -2.24 -1.18
CA LEU A 17 0.33 -1.53 -0.01
C LEU A 17 0.73 -2.48 1.11
N ASP A 18 -0.25 -3.15 1.71
CA ASP A 18 -0.09 -3.90 2.95
C ASP A 18 0.70 -5.21 2.73
N GLY A 19 1.91 -5.29 3.26
CA GLY A 19 2.83 -6.42 3.06
C GLY A 19 3.65 -6.34 1.77
N THR A 20 3.42 -5.31 0.93
CA THR A 20 4.16 -5.07 -0.31
C THR A 20 5.03 -3.81 -0.20
N LEU A 21 4.47 -2.61 -0.16
CA LEU A 21 5.25 -1.39 0.12
C LEU A 21 5.40 -1.12 1.62
N LEU A 22 4.40 -1.49 2.40
CA LEU A 22 4.36 -1.29 3.85
C LEU A 22 4.41 -2.65 4.57
N PRO A 23 5.20 -2.77 5.65
CA PRO A 23 5.22 -3.99 6.44
C PRO A 23 3.92 -4.19 7.22
N GLU A 24 3.64 -5.44 7.56
CA GLU A 24 2.57 -5.77 8.52
C GLU A 24 2.81 -5.07 9.89
N PRO A 25 1.75 -4.74 10.60
CA PRO A 25 0.35 -5.01 10.34
C PRO A 25 -0.27 -4.04 9.32
N SER A 26 -1.33 -4.50 8.63
CA SER A 26 -2.03 -3.70 7.60
C SER A 26 -2.53 -2.34 8.13
N LEU A 27 -2.70 -1.37 7.22
CA LEU A 27 -3.16 -0.02 7.54
C LEU A 27 -4.49 -0.02 8.29
N GLU A 28 -5.45 -0.86 7.90
CA GLU A 28 -6.72 -0.97 8.61
C GLU A 28 -6.52 -1.51 10.04
N ARG A 29 -5.60 -2.44 10.26
CA ARG A 29 -5.26 -2.93 11.61
C ARG A 29 -4.62 -1.85 12.46
N ARG A 30 -3.74 -1.02 11.87
CA ARG A 30 -3.13 0.12 12.56
C ARG A 30 -4.21 1.12 12.96
N LEU A 31 -5.10 1.50 12.02
CA LEU A 31 -6.24 2.38 12.29
C LEU A 31 -7.13 1.82 13.40
N PHE A 32 -7.51 0.55 13.33
CA PHE A 32 -8.37 -0.08 14.34
C PHE A 32 -7.74 -0.04 15.75
N ARG A 33 -6.43 -0.32 15.85
CA ARG A 33 -5.70 -0.22 17.13
C ARG A 33 -5.71 1.20 17.68
N GLU A 34 -5.48 2.19 16.80
CA GLU A 34 -5.47 3.59 17.18
C GLU A 34 -6.85 4.07 17.64
N LEU A 35 -7.91 3.72 16.92
CA LEU A 35 -9.28 4.04 17.32
C LEU A 35 -9.66 3.43 18.67
N ARG A 36 -9.21 2.21 18.94
CA ARG A 36 -9.40 1.57 20.26
C ARG A 36 -8.62 2.28 21.36
N ARG A 37 -7.33 2.56 21.12
CA ARG A 37 -6.45 3.23 22.06
C ARG A 37 -6.96 4.62 22.43
N SER A 38 -7.40 5.38 21.43
CA SER A 38 -7.93 6.74 21.59
C SER A 38 -9.40 6.76 22.09
N ARG A 39 -9.99 5.61 22.42
CA ARG A 39 -11.40 5.45 22.87
C ARG A 39 -12.43 6.08 21.92
N ARG A 40 -12.12 6.13 20.62
CA ARG A 40 -13.02 6.68 19.59
C ARG A 40 -14.04 5.66 19.07
N MET A 41 -13.91 4.40 19.47
CA MET A 41 -14.89 3.36 19.17
C MET A 41 -15.88 3.25 20.33
N THR A 42 -17.14 3.49 20.03
CA THR A 42 -18.24 3.34 20.98
C THR A 42 -18.81 1.92 20.95
N PHE A 43 -19.58 1.54 21.97
CA PHE A 43 -20.31 0.27 21.97
C PHE A 43 -21.21 0.13 20.74
N ALA A 44 -21.83 1.23 20.30
CA ALA A 44 -22.67 1.26 19.10
C ALA A 44 -21.90 0.86 17.82
N ASN A 45 -20.61 1.16 17.71
CA ASN A 45 -19.78 0.75 16.58
C ASN A 45 -19.63 -0.78 16.53
N TYR A 46 -19.39 -1.41 17.67
CA TYR A 46 -19.30 -2.88 17.77
C TYR A 46 -20.64 -3.55 17.47
N LEU A 47 -21.74 -2.99 17.99
CA LEU A 47 -23.09 -3.51 17.74
C LEU A 47 -23.44 -3.43 16.24
N ARG A 48 -23.20 -2.28 15.60
CA ARG A 48 -23.42 -2.10 14.15
C ARG A 48 -22.58 -3.10 13.33
N TRP A 49 -21.30 -3.27 13.71
CA TRP A 49 -20.43 -4.25 13.06
C TRP A 49 -20.98 -5.67 13.21
N SER A 50 -21.43 -6.06 14.41
CA SER A 50 -21.96 -7.40 14.67
C SER A 50 -23.25 -7.68 13.89
N VAL A 51 -24.17 -6.72 13.83
CA VAL A 51 -25.39 -6.83 13.03
C VAL A 51 -25.07 -7.01 11.55
N GLU A 52 -24.13 -6.22 11.02
CA GLU A 52 -23.73 -6.33 9.63
C GLU A 52 -22.95 -7.64 9.35
N ALA A 53 -22.16 -8.10 10.31
CA ALA A 53 -21.49 -9.40 10.21
C ALA A 53 -22.50 -10.53 10.05
N CYS A 54 -23.58 -10.55 10.84
CA CYS A 54 -24.66 -11.52 10.71
C CYS A 54 -25.35 -11.45 9.34
N ARG A 55 -25.55 -10.26 8.78
CA ARG A 55 -26.15 -10.08 7.44
C ARG A 55 -25.25 -10.57 6.30
N LEU A 56 -23.93 -10.39 6.46
CA LEU A 56 -22.95 -10.78 5.46
C LEU A 56 -22.50 -12.25 5.57
N LEU A 57 -22.70 -12.87 6.72
CA LEU A 57 -22.26 -14.25 6.98
C LEU A 57 -22.73 -15.27 5.94
N PRO A 58 -23.98 -15.21 5.42
CA PRO A 58 -24.43 -16.09 4.35
C PRO A 58 -23.61 -15.98 3.05
N ARG A 59 -22.91 -14.84 2.85
CA ARG A 59 -22.02 -14.61 1.71
C ARG A 59 -20.58 -15.09 1.97
N GLY A 60 -20.33 -15.65 3.15
CA GLY A 60 -19.04 -16.19 3.58
C GLY A 60 -18.23 -15.20 4.44
N LEU A 61 -17.29 -15.76 5.21
CA LEU A 61 -16.42 -14.99 6.12
C LEU A 61 -15.60 -13.88 5.40
N LEU A 62 -15.19 -14.13 4.16
CA LEU A 62 -14.47 -13.11 3.38
C LEU A 62 -15.34 -11.88 3.10
N ALA A 63 -16.64 -12.05 2.87
CA ALA A 63 -17.56 -10.92 2.71
C ALA A 63 -17.64 -10.10 3.99
N VAL A 64 -17.73 -10.75 5.16
CA VAL A 64 -17.70 -10.08 6.46
C VAL A 64 -16.43 -9.28 6.66
N GLN A 65 -15.27 -9.88 6.39
CA GLN A 65 -13.97 -9.21 6.60
C GLN A 65 -13.76 -8.02 5.66
N ARG A 66 -14.26 -8.10 4.43
CA ARG A 66 -13.94 -7.13 3.36
C ARG A 66 -14.98 -6.02 3.23
N ALA A 67 -16.25 -6.34 3.31
CA ALA A 67 -17.33 -5.39 3.12
C ALA A 67 -17.86 -4.78 4.43
N ASN A 68 -17.64 -5.42 5.57
CA ASN A 68 -18.14 -4.89 6.85
C ASN A 68 -17.20 -3.84 7.44
N LYS A 69 -17.49 -2.59 7.17
CA LYS A 69 -16.76 -1.42 7.72
C LYS A 69 -17.63 -0.65 8.75
N ARG A 70 -18.76 -1.23 9.22
CA ARG A 70 -19.71 -0.58 10.14
C ARG A 70 -19.07 -0.17 11.48
N TYR A 71 -17.95 -0.76 11.87
CA TYR A 71 -17.20 -0.31 13.04
C TYR A 71 -16.64 1.10 12.89
N LEU A 72 -16.53 1.64 11.67
CA LEU A 72 -16.08 3.00 11.37
C LEU A 72 -17.22 4.02 11.32
N SER A 73 -18.47 3.60 11.50
CA SER A 73 -19.60 4.51 11.46
C SER A 73 -19.45 5.63 12.50
N GLN A 74 -19.69 6.87 12.10
CA GLN A 74 -19.53 8.10 12.90
C GLN A 74 -18.08 8.40 13.33
N VAL A 75 -17.08 7.79 12.69
CA VAL A 75 -15.67 8.14 12.87
C VAL A 75 -15.31 9.26 11.91
N CYS A 76 -14.73 10.35 12.43
CA CYS A 76 -14.22 11.44 11.61
C CYS A 76 -12.93 11.01 10.91
N ALA A 77 -12.97 10.92 9.57
CA ALA A 77 -11.86 10.46 8.73
C ALA A 77 -10.58 11.26 8.98
N SER A 78 -10.62 12.57 8.83
CA SER A 78 -9.45 13.44 8.99
C SER A 78 -8.80 13.38 10.37
N ARG A 79 -9.61 13.21 11.42
CA ARG A 79 -9.11 13.06 12.79
C ARG A 79 -8.52 11.66 13.03
N ALA A 80 -9.07 10.63 12.41
CA ALA A 80 -8.58 9.26 12.53
C ALA A 80 -7.20 9.09 11.85
N LEU A 81 -7.00 9.73 10.70
CA LEU A 81 -5.77 9.65 9.91
C LEU A 81 -4.60 10.41 10.54
N ARG A 82 -4.84 11.52 11.22
CA ARG A 82 -3.78 12.34 11.85
C ARG A 82 -2.87 11.60 12.84
N HIS A 83 -3.29 10.46 13.35
CA HIS A 83 -2.50 9.65 14.28
C HIS A 83 -1.76 8.48 13.61
N LEU A 84 -1.82 8.42 12.28
CA LEU A 84 -1.13 7.41 11.46
C LEU A 84 0.07 8.01 10.70
N ASP A 85 0.64 9.09 11.21
CA ASP A 85 1.59 9.95 10.46
C ASP A 85 2.95 9.32 10.16
N SER A 86 3.30 8.17 10.75
CA SER A 86 4.56 7.50 10.46
C SER A 86 4.34 6.23 9.62
N PHE A 87 4.66 6.32 8.35
CA PHE A 87 4.78 5.16 7.48
C PHE A 87 6.26 4.78 7.33
N THR A 88 6.58 3.55 7.65
CA THR A 88 7.87 2.97 7.32
C THR A 88 7.67 2.09 6.11
N PHE A 89 8.22 2.47 4.98
CA PHE A 89 8.21 1.68 3.76
C PHE A 89 9.37 0.69 3.77
N PHE A 90 9.26 -0.38 3.00
CA PHE A 90 10.42 -1.22 2.71
C PHE A 90 11.42 -0.45 1.85
N ASP A 91 12.71 -0.53 2.18
CA ASP A 91 13.77 0.23 1.51
C ASP A 91 13.90 -0.15 0.04
N GLU A 92 13.84 -1.43 -0.27
CA GLU A 92 13.86 -1.93 -1.65
C GLU A 92 12.57 -1.53 -2.40
N GLY A 93 11.45 -1.38 -1.67
CA GLY A 93 10.19 -0.87 -2.21
C GLY A 93 10.35 0.56 -2.70
N ILE A 94 10.92 1.44 -1.86
CA ILE A 94 11.24 2.82 -2.24
C ILE A 94 12.23 2.86 -3.40
N ALA A 95 13.29 2.04 -3.36
CA ALA A 95 14.26 1.95 -4.46
C ALA A 95 13.58 1.54 -5.78
N ARG A 96 12.59 0.64 -5.72
CA ARG A 96 11.83 0.21 -6.90
C ARG A 96 10.90 1.31 -7.41
N VAL A 97 10.21 2.04 -6.53
CA VAL A 97 9.39 3.22 -6.91
C VAL A 97 10.25 4.28 -7.59
N LEU A 98 11.42 4.60 -7.03
CA LEU A 98 12.39 5.53 -7.62
C LEU A 98 12.86 5.07 -9.01
N TRP A 99 13.12 3.78 -9.19
CA TRP A 99 13.51 3.24 -10.48
C TRP A 99 12.40 3.46 -11.53
N HIS A 100 11.14 3.17 -11.18
CA HIS A 100 9.99 3.41 -12.05
C HIS A 100 9.77 4.90 -12.35
N ALA A 101 9.93 5.76 -11.34
CA ALA A 101 9.82 7.21 -11.50
C ALA A 101 10.86 7.76 -12.50
N ARG A 102 12.11 7.27 -12.44
CA ARG A 102 13.17 7.61 -13.42
C ARG A 102 12.82 7.16 -14.83
N GLN A 103 12.11 6.05 -14.99
CA GLN A 103 11.61 5.57 -16.28
C GLN A 103 10.33 6.30 -16.74
N LYS A 104 9.81 7.24 -15.94
CA LYS A 104 8.54 7.96 -16.19
C LYS A 104 7.32 7.05 -16.28
N HIS A 105 7.34 5.93 -15.54
CA HIS A 105 6.17 5.08 -15.38
C HIS A 105 5.16 5.73 -14.44
N GLU A 106 3.87 5.55 -14.71
CA GLU A 106 2.79 5.95 -13.79
C GLU A 106 2.88 5.10 -12.52
N ILE A 107 2.91 5.73 -11.37
CA ILE A 107 2.87 5.02 -10.08
C ILE A 107 1.41 4.85 -9.66
N VAL A 108 1.01 3.60 -9.45
CA VAL A 108 -0.35 3.23 -9.06
C VAL A 108 -0.32 2.44 -7.77
N LEU A 109 -1.04 2.90 -6.76
CA LEU A 109 -1.28 2.17 -5.52
C LEU A 109 -2.64 1.47 -5.62
N LEU A 110 -2.64 0.16 -5.68
CA LEU A 110 -3.84 -0.67 -5.86
C LEU A 110 -4.03 -1.58 -4.65
N SER A 111 -4.87 -1.19 -3.69
CA SER A 111 -4.98 -1.88 -2.42
C SER A 111 -6.41 -2.18 -2.01
N GLY A 112 -6.58 -3.26 -1.23
CA GLY A 112 -7.85 -3.59 -0.57
C GLY A 112 -8.18 -2.71 0.63
N THR A 113 -7.24 -1.92 1.11
CA THR A 113 -7.43 -1.01 2.24
C THR A 113 -8.39 0.14 1.91
N LEU A 114 -8.75 0.95 2.91
CA LEU A 114 -9.62 2.10 2.70
C LEU A 114 -8.93 3.18 1.86
N GLU A 115 -9.65 3.79 0.92
CA GLU A 115 -9.13 4.83 0.03
C GLU A 115 -8.46 5.97 0.80
N ALA A 116 -9.07 6.45 1.88
CA ALA A 116 -8.51 7.51 2.71
C ALA A 116 -7.16 7.11 3.36
N LEU A 117 -7.00 5.85 3.76
CA LEU A 117 -5.71 5.32 4.26
C LEU A 117 -4.68 5.20 3.14
N ALA A 118 -5.11 4.70 1.97
CA ALA A 118 -4.24 4.57 0.81
C ALA A 118 -3.76 5.93 0.29
N GLN A 119 -4.63 6.95 0.27
CA GLN A 119 -4.26 8.34 -0.07
C GLN A 119 -3.27 8.93 0.94
N HIS A 120 -3.47 8.64 2.23
CA HIS A 120 -2.54 9.09 3.27
C HIS A 120 -1.16 8.43 3.12
N ALA A 121 -1.12 7.13 2.80
CA ALA A 121 0.11 6.42 2.48
C ALA A 121 0.75 6.93 1.18
N ALA A 122 -0.04 7.24 0.15
CA ALA A 122 0.43 7.84 -1.11
C ALA A 122 1.15 9.15 -0.87
N ALA A 123 0.53 10.07 -0.11
CA ALA A 123 1.16 11.34 0.23
C ALA A 123 2.46 11.18 1.04
N ALA A 124 2.56 10.15 1.88
CA ALA A 124 3.81 9.82 2.57
C ALA A 124 4.87 9.27 1.61
N LEU A 125 4.47 8.38 0.67
CA LEU A 125 5.35 7.84 -0.36
C LEU A 125 5.90 8.93 -1.27
N GLU A 126 5.06 9.87 -1.70
CA GLU A 126 5.44 11.02 -2.53
C GLU A 126 6.49 11.86 -1.84
N ARG A 127 6.29 12.22 -0.56
CA ARG A 127 7.29 12.95 0.24
C ARG A 127 8.61 12.18 0.37
N GLU A 128 8.55 10.86 0.58
CA GLU A 128 9.73 10.00 0.74
C GLU A 128 10.56 9.92 -0.55
N VAL A 129 9.87 9.89 -1.70
CA VAL A 129 10.50 9.88 -3.04
C VAL A 129 11.01 11.28 -3.41
N GLU A 130 10.27 12.34 -3.09
CA GLU A 130 10.66 13.72 -3.30
C GLU A 130 11.92 14.09 -2.50
N ALA A 131 12.03 13.61 -1.26
CA ALA A 131 13.24 13.78 -0.44
C ALA A 131 14.50 13.16 -1.10
N ARG A 132 14.32 12.23 -2.05
CA ARG A 132 15.39 11.63 -2.88
C ARG A 132 15.53 12.30 -4.26
N GLY A 133 14.92 13.46 -4.44
CA GLY A 133 15.09 14.34 -5.61
C GLY A 133 14.19 14.02 -6.80
N ILE A 134 13.12 13.25 -6.65
CA ILE A 134 12.18 12.93 -7.72
C ILE A 134 10.75 13.19 -7.25
N ALA A 135 10.06 14.14 -7.88
CA ALA A 135 8.62 14.33 -7.64
C ALA A 135 7.83 13.26 -8.40
N ILE A 136 6.85 12.65 -7.73
CA ILE A 136 5.88 11.72 -8.31
C ILE A 136 4.47 12.12 -7.91
N GLU A 137 3.49 11.68 -8.68
CA GLU A 137 2.08 11.68 -8.33
C GLU A 137 1.59 10.23 -8.36
N ALA A 138 1.23 9.68 -7.20
CA ALA A 138 0.77 8.31 -7.08
C ALA A 138 -0.75 8.22 -7.21
N ARG A 139 -1.24 7.52 -8.24
CA ARG A 139 -2.67 7.24 -8.37
C ARG A 139 -3.11 6.20 -7.36
N VAL A 140 -4.19 6.48 -6.65
CA VAL A 140 -4.76 5.55 -5.68
C VAL A 140 -6.02 4.89 -6.23
N CYS A 141 -6.07 3.57 -6.12
CA CYS A 141 -7.26 2.76 -6.38
C CYS A 141 -7.47 1.81 -5.20
N ALA A 142 -8.45 2.12 -4.35
CA ALA A 142 -8.68 1.43 -3.08
C ALA A 142 -10.16 1.43 -2.69
N THR A 143 -10.51 0.75 -1.58
CA THR A 143 -11.90 0.61 -1.14
C THR A 143 -12.45 1.91 -0.58
N LYS A 144 -13.45 2.49 -1.24
CA LYS A 144 -14.05 3.76 -0.84
C LYS A 144 -15.15 3.55 0.20
N LEU A 145 -15.16 4.38 1.24
CA LEU A 145 -16.27 4.49 2.19
C LEU A 145 -17.14 5.69 1.87
N ALA A 146 -18.43 5.54 2.13
CA ALA A 146 -19.36 6.68 2.13
C ALA A 146 -19.05 7.58 3.33
N GLU A 147 -19.16 8.89 3.09
CA GLU A 147 -18.92 9.93 4.08
C GLU A 147 -20.08 10.93 4.06
N GLU A 148 -20.56 11.31 5.24
CA GLU A 148 -21.60 12.30 5.45
C GLU A 148 -21.15 13.28 6.53
N GLY A 149 -21.10 14.57 6.21
CA GLY A 149 -20.68 15.61 7.16
C GLY A 149 -19.27 15.42 7.74
N GLY A 150 -18.34 14.83 6.98
CA GLY A 150 -16.96 14.56 7.43
C GLY A 150 -16.84 13.31 8.32
N LEU A 151 -17.90 12.50 8.41
CA LEU A 151 -17.94 11.27 9.19
C LEU A 151 -18.17 10.07 8.26
N TRP A 152 -17.42 8.99 8.45
CA TRP A 152 -17.69 7.74 7.75
C TRP A 152 -19.03 7.15 8.19
N THR A 153 -19.81 6.66 7.23
CA THR A 153 -21.05 5.93 7.52
C THR A 153 -20.78 4.45 7.84
N GLY A 154 -19.62 3.94 7.40
CA GLY A 154 -19.28 2.53 7.46
C GLY A 154 -19.80 1.72 6.27
N ASP A 155 -20.42 2.37 5.29
CA ASP A 155 -20.84 1.75 4.03
C ASP A 155 -19.72 1.82 2.99
N VAL A 156 -19.52 0.73 2.28
CA VAL A 156 -18.61 0.68 1.15
C VAL A 156 -19.32 1.22 -0.09
N VAL A 157 -18.70 2.17 -0.79
CA VAL A 157 -19.20 2.71 -2.06
C VAL A 157 -18.75 1.80 -3.18
N GLY A 158 -19.70 1.17 -3.85
CA GLY A 158 -19.42 0.24 -4.94
C GLY A 158 -18.91 -1.12 -4.42
N GLU A 159 -17.93 -1.68 -5.11
CA GLU A 159 -17.34 -2.98 -4.79
C GLU A 159 -16.03 -2.80 -4.01
N PRO A 160 -15.80 -3.54 -2.90
CA PRO A 160 -14.49 -3.54 -2.24
C PRO A 160 -13.38 -3.96 -3.20
N VAL A 161 -12.29 -3.19 -3.24
CA VAL A 161 -11.16 -3.43 -4.16
C VAL A 161 -10.31 -4.61 -3.65
N PHE A 162 -10.80 -5.83 -3.90
CA PHE A 162 -10.17 -7.05 -3.40
C PHE A 162 -10.29 -8.23 -4.38
N GLY A 163 -9.26 -9.09 -4.46
CA GLY A 163 -9.25 -10.27 -5.31
C GLY A 163 -9.55 -9.92 -6.78
N THR A 164 -10.60 -10.51 -7.36
CA THR A 164 -11.01 -10.22 -8.75
C THR A 164 -11.49 -8.79 -8.94
N ALA A 165 -11.99 -8.11 -7.91
CA ALA A 165 -12.36 -6.68 -8.01
C ALA A 165 -11.12 -5.79 -8.21
N LYS A 166 -9.95 -6.14 -7.64
CA LYS A 166 -8.68 -5.43 -7.91
C LYS A 166 -8.38 -5.40 -9.41
N VAL A 167 -8.47 -6.52 -10.12
CA VAL A 167 -8.16 -6.54 -11.56
C VAL A 167 -9.21 -5.81 -12.39
N ARG A 168 -10.48 -5.82 -11.96
CA ARG A 168 -11.53 -5.00 -12.62
C ARG A 168 -11.22 -3.51 -12.49
N ALA A 169 -10.87 -3.07 -11.28
CA ALA A 169 -10.47 -1.71 -10.97
C ALA A 169 -9.21 -1.29 -11.76
N LEU A 170 -8.18 -2.15 -11.80
CA LEU A 170 -6.99 -1.91 -12.61
C LEU A 170 -7.30 -1.77 -14.11
N ARG A 171 -8.15 -2.63 -14.65
CA ARG A 171 -8.56 -2.54 -16.07
C ARG A 171 -9.38 -1.28 -16.36
N ALA A 172 -10.22 -0.84 -15.43
CA ALA A 172 -10.97 0.42 -15.56
C ALA A 172 -10.01 1.61 -15.58
N LEU A 173 -9.09 1.68 -14.59
CA LEU A 173 -8.04 2.68 -14.53
C LEU A 173 -7.15 2.65 -15.78
N GLY A 174 -6.79 1.46 -16.27
CA GLY A 174 -5.98 1.27 -17.46
C GLY A 174 -6.61 1.86 -18.71
N ARG A 175 -7.95 1.78 -18.85
CA ARG A 175 -8.68 2.44 -19.95
C ARG A 175 -8.73 3.95 -19.77
N GLU A 176 -9.05 4.43 -18.56
CA GLU A 176 -9.16 5.85 -18.24
C GLU A 176 -7.82 6.59 -18.41
N ALA A 177 -6.76 6.01 -17.91
CA ALA A 177 -5.41 6.60 -17.92
C ALA A 177 -4.58 6.18 -19.16
N ALA A 178 -5.16 5.48 -20.13
CA ALA A 178 -4.48 4.96 -21.30
C ALA A 178 -3.20 4.17 -20.96
N LEU A 179 -3.31 3.19 -20.04
CA LEU A 179 -2.17 2.37 -19.63
C LEU A 179 -1.99 1.16 -20.55
N ASP A 180 -0.74 0.81 -20.83
CA ASP A 180 -0.37 -0.44 -21.47
C ASP A 180 -0.06 -1.50 -20.40
N LEU A 181 -1.07 -2.28 -20.02
CA LEU A 181 -0.90 -3.31 -19.00
C LEU A 181 0.07 -4.41 -19.41
N ARG A 182 0.28 -4.65 -20.71
CA ARG A 182 1.23 -5.66 -21.19
C ARG A 182 2.70 -5.27 -20.97
N GLN A 183 2.96 -3.97 -20.90
CA GLN A 183 4.30 -3.43 -20.60
C GLN A 183 4.40 -2.94 -19.14
N SER A 184 3.30 -2.97 -18.40
CA SER A 184 3.24 -2.52 -17.01
C SER A 184 3.75 -3.57 -16.04
N HIS A 185 4.18 -3.10 -14.88
CA HIS A 185 4.68 -3.90 -13.77
C HIS A 185 3.65 -3.95 -12.64
N ALA A 186 3.55 -5.08 -11.94
CA ALA A 186 2.75 -5.19 -10.74
C ALA A 186 3.51 -5.91 -9.62
N TYR A 187 3.31 -5.44 -8.40
CA TYR A 187 3.96 -5.92 -7.17
C TYR A 187 2.89 -6.28 -6.16
N GLY A 188 2.90 -7.51 -5.64
CA GLY A 188 1.93 -8.00 -4.66
C GLY A 188 2.48 -9.12 -3.81
N ASN A 189 1.91 -9.29 -2.59
CA ASN A 189 2.42 -10.23 -1.58
C ASN A 189 1.46 -11.39 -1.26
N CYS A 190 0.18 -11.25 -1.55
CA CYS A 190 -0.82 -12.20 -1.11
C CYS A 190 -1.50 -12.95 -2.27
N TRP A 191 -2.09 -14.11 -1.95
CA TRP A 191 -2.83 -14.92 -2.92
C TRP A 191 -3.88 -14.15 -3.72
N HIS A 192 -4.46 -13.11 -3.14
CA HIS A 192 -5.50 -12.31 -3.79
C HIS A 192 -4.96 -11.37 -4.86
N ASP A 193 -3.66 -11.10 -4.87
CA ASP A 193 -3.00 -10.26 -5.88
C ASP A 193 -2.71 -11.01 -7.17
N ARG A 194 -2.78 -12.35 -7.19
CA ARG A 194 -2.53 -13.17 -8.39
C ARG A 194 -3.28 -12.69 -9.63
N HIS A 195 -4.50 -12.19 -9.47
CA HIS A 195 -5.31 -11.71 -10.60
C HIS A 195 -4.77 -10.41 -11.21
N VAL A 196 -4.15 -9.56 -10.38
CA VAL A 196 -3.48 -8.33 -10.82
C VAL A 196 -2.15 -8.70 -11.47
N LEU A 197 -1.39 -9.62 -10.87
CA LEU A 197 -0.13 -10.11 -11.38
C LEU A 197 -0.31 -10.80 -12.75
N ASP A 198 -1.33 -11.62 -12.92
CA ASP A 198 -1.70 -12.24 -14.21
C ASP A 198 -2.14 -11.22 -15.29
N ALA A 199 -2.54 -10.01 -14.90
CA ALA A 199 -3.09 -9.01 -15.82
C ALA A 199 -2.04 -8.08 -16.43
N VAL A 200 -0.80 -8.15 -15.98
CA VAL A 200 0.30 -7.29 -16.44
C VAL A 200 1.39 -8.10 -17.14
N GLY A 201 2.26 -7.42 -17.90
CA GLY A 201 3.36 -8.10 -18.57
C GLY A 201 4.54 -8.42 -17.66
N HIS A 202 4.70 -7.69 -16.55
CA HIS A 202 5.81 -7.85 -15.62
C HIS A 202 5.28 -8.01 -14.19
N ALA A 203 5.00 -9.25 -13.80
CA ALA A 203 4.52 -9.59 -12.46
C ALA A 203 5.71 -9.82 -11.50
N HIS A 204 5.57 -9.34 -10.26
CA HIS A 204 6.59 -9.49 -9.22
C HIS A 204 5.92 -9.88 -7.89
N ALA A 205 6.28 -11.05 -7.35
CA ALA A 205 5.82 -11.48 -6.04
C ALA A 205 6.77 -10.93 -4.96
N VAL A 206 6.24 -10.07 -4.07
CA VAL A 206 7.03 -9.42 -3.02
C VAL A 206 6.65 -10.02 -1.68
N ASN A 207 7.62 -10.50 -0.90
CA ASN A 207 7.39 -11.16 0.39
C ASN A 207 6.20 -12.13 0.36
N PRO A 208 6.09 -13.02 -0.66
CA PRO A 208 4.87 -13.76 -0.91
C PRO A 208 4.58 -14.78 0.17
N GLY A 209 3.29 -14.90 0.54
CA GLY A 209 2.83 -16.05 1.31
C GLY A 209 2.96 -17.36 0.49
N LYS A 210 2.98 -18.52 1.17
CA LYS A 210 3.25 -19.84 0.57
C LYS A 210 2.49 -20.11 -0.75
N ALA A 211 1.19 -19.77 -0.80
CA ALA A 211 0.37 -20.05 -1.98
C ALA A 211 0.76 -19.16 -3.17
N LEU A 212 1.09 -17.88 -2.94
CA LEU A 212 1.55 -17.00 -4.01
C LEU A 212 2.97 -17.35 -4.45
N ALA A 213 3.84 -17.76 -3.53
CA ALA A 213 5.20 -18.21 -3.86
C ALA A 213 5.18 -19.46 -4.76
N ALA A 214 4.30 -20.43 -4.48
CA ALA A 214 4.14 -21.61 -5.34
C ALA A 214 3.67 -21.21 -6.75
N LEU A 215 2.68 -20.33 -6.87
CA LEU A 215 2.20 -19.82 -8.15
C LEU A 215 3.28 -19.01 -8.88
N ALA A 216 4.04 -18.18 -8.17
CA ALA A 216 5.12 -17.39 -8.76
C ALA A 216 6.19 -18.30 -9.39
N ASN A 217 6.57 -19.39 -8.72
CA ASN A 217 7.50 -20.38 -9.29
C ASN A 217 6.89 -21.11 -10.51
N GLU A 218 5.59 -21.43 -10.49
CA GLU A 218 4.89 -22.06 -11.64
C GLU A 218 4.85 -21.13 -12.86
N ARG A 219 4.77 -19.80 -12.63
CA ARG A 219 4.60 -18.77 -13.67
C ARG A 219 5.92 -18.08 -14.02
N ASP A 220 7.05 -18.50 -13.47
CA ASP A 220 8.35 -17.84 -13.61
C ASP A 220 8.31 -16.35 -13.21
N TRP A 221 7.48 -15.98 -12.25
CA TRP A 221 7.45 -14.62 -11.72
C TRP A 221 8.62 -14.42 -10.74
N PRO A 222 9.38 -13.32 -10.85
CA PRO A 222 10.41 -12.98 -9.87
C PRO A 222 9.83 -12.86 -8.46
N ILE A 223 10.51 -13.51 -7.50
CA ILE A 223 10.21 -13.41 -6.07
C ILE A 223 11.23 -12.47 -5.44
N TRP A 224 10.73 -11.45 -4.75
CA TRP A 224 11.53 -10.45 -4.05
C TRP A 224 11.29 -10.54 -2.55
N HIS A 225 12.36 -10.38 -1.76
CA HIS A 225 12.30 -10.27 -0.30
C HIS A 225 12.75 -8.87 0.09
N TRP A 226 11.78 -8.03 0.46
CA TRP A 226 12.02 -6.66 0.86
C TRP A 226 12.07 -6.55 2.39
N HIS A 227 12.94 -5.70 2.90
CA HIS A 227 13.23 -5.55 4.32
C HIS A 227 13.17 -4.07 4.71
N ILE A 228 13.06 -3.82 5.99
CA ILE A 228 13.31 -2.51 6.59
C ILE A 228 14.74 -2.54 7.09
N GLU A 229 15.57 -1.62 6.61
CA GLU A 229 16.89 -1.43 7.21
C GLU A 229 16.72 -1.04 8.68
N LYS A 230 17.21 -1.87 9.59
CA LYS A 230 17.29 -1.48 10.99
C LYS A 230 18.26 -0.30 11.05
N GLN A 231 17.78 0.90 11.36
CA GLN A 231 18.67 1.96 11.81
C GLN A 231 19.45 1.39 13.00
N VAL A 232 20.71 1.07 12.76
CA VAL A 232 21.65 0.77 13.85
C VAL A 232 21.75 2.07 14.63
N ALA A 233 21.16 2.09 15.82
CA ALA A 233 21.37 3.19 16.73
C ALA A 233 22.89 3.37 16.87
N PRO A 234 23.45 4.60 16.78
CA PRO A 234 24.86 4.81 17.00
C PRO A 234 25.19 4.26 18.39
N GLU A 235 26.18 3.39 18.47
CA GLU A 235 26.64 2.86 19.74
C GLU A 235 27.00 4.02 20.66
N PRO A 236 26.43 4.08 21.90
CA PRO A 236 26.83 5.09 22.85
C PRO A 236 28.24 4.76 23.34
N GLY A 237 29.26 5.39 22.78
CA GLY A 237 30.60 5.29 23.30
C GLY A 237 31.76 5.00 22.34
N GLY A 238 31.74 5.54 21.12
CA GLY A 238 32.95 5.69 20.32
C GLY A 238 33.73 6.91 20.78
N SER A 239 34.75 6.71 21.62
CA SER A 239 35.75 7.73 21.98
C SER A 239 36.37 8.30 20.71
N ILE A 240 36.31 9.63 20.57
CA ILE A 240 37.01 10.40 19.53
C ILE A 240 38.51 10.10 19.69
N PRO A 241 39.24 9.66 18.66
CA PRO A 241 40.69 9.55 18.78
C PRO A 241 41.27 10.96 18.89
N GLU A 242 41.98 11.21 19.98
CA GLU A 242 42.77 12.42 20.17
C GLU A 242 43.81 12.54 19.07
N ASN A 243 43.74 13.64 18.31
CA ASN A 243 44.75 14.04 17.36
C ASN A 243 46.06 14.36 18.12
N HIS A 244 47.03 13.49 18.03
CA HIS A 244 48.40 13.84 18.38
C HIS A 244 49.00 14.77 17.31
N PRO A 245 49.60 15.90 17.69
CA PRO A 245 50.31 16.78 16.77
C PRO A 245 51.59 16.08 16.25
N ILE A 246 51.76 16.14 14.93
CA ILE A 246 52.99 15.68 14.29
C ILE A 246 54.10 16.68 14.65
N GLU A 247 55.08 16.24 15.46
CA GLU A 247 56.33 16.95 15.62
C GLU A 247 57.13 16.94 14.32
N GLU A 248 57.31 18.11 13.75
CA GLU A 248 58.37 18.36 12.76
C GLU A 248 59.72 18.18 13.41
N ARG A 249 60.50 17.23 12.90
CA ARG A 249 61.96 17.17 13.16
C ARG A 249 62.70 17.59 11.91
N ALA A 250 63.57 18.59 12.12
CA ALA A 250 64.57 19.15 11.24
C ALA A 250 65.49 18.14 10.52
#